data_4f5649f43f77463fc7f13c9a223f7833
#
_entry.id   4f5649f43f77463fc7f13c9a223f7833
#
_cell.length_a   1.000
_cell.length_b   1.000
_cell.length_c   1.000
_cell.angle_alpha   90.00
_cell.angle_beta   90.00
_cell.angle_gamma   90.00
#
_symmetry.space_group_name_H-M   'P 1'
#
loop_
_entity.id
_entity.type
_entity.pdbx_description
1 polymer ?
#
loop_
_entity_poly.entity_id
_entity_poly.type
_entity_poly.pdbx_seq_one_letter_code
_entity_poly.pdbx_strand_id
1 'polypeptide(L)'
;NFVFFYIKKDERVKNSENILHTQDEENISYFVSSIKKNHPDANIVQCTDLNTPKVDGTNMILRENIDQNKIMEARIFLYSKLNFNTTSVFLDTDMLLVRKIPIESFIDKANIFLLKRSFNLEGKPPERFRGQYYEKHANGTLGKLYPYIGCFVIVNKNNFWKDCYNIYKKYNNNYKFWFGDQKVLSEIVSSESYKFAFLNESDFACPPAYTIEKKPPYLIHFKGKNYKSFIKKYYHHIYGNK
;
A
#
# COMPACT_ATOMS: atom_id res chain seq x y z
N ASN A 1 12.65 2.10 8.01
CA ASN A 1 11.81 3.13 7.42
C ASN A 1 10.39 2.63 7.28
N PHE A 2 9.40 3.52 7.48
CA PHE A 2 8.01 3.32 7.10
C PHE A 2 7.67 4.31 5.99
N VAL A 3 7.25 3.81 4.84
CA VAL A 3 7.05 4.60 3.62
C VAL A 3 5.59 4.53 3.21
N PHE A 4 5.00 5.66 2.90
CA PHE A 4 3.64 5.71 2.37
C PHE A 4 3.53 6.71 1.21
N PHE A 5 2.54 6.46 0.37
CA PHE A 5 2.18 7.32 -0.74
C PHE A 5 0.86 8.02 -0.44
N TYR A 6 0.88 9.35 -0.47
CA TYR A 6 -0.30 10.17 -0.25
C TYR A 6 -0.32 11.38 -1.15
N ILE A 7 -1.45 11.61 -1.80
CA ILE A 7 -1.72 12.78 -2.63
C ILE A 7 -3.05 13.38 -2.20
N LYS A 8 -3.03 14.67 -1.88
CA LYS A 8 -4.25 15.46 -1.72
C LYS A 8 -4.86 15.67 -3.11
N LYS A 9 -6.13 15.29 -3.26
CA LYS A 9 -6.84 15.45 -4.51
C LYS A 9 -6.86 16.91 -4.94
N ASP A 10 -6.43 17.20 -6.17
CA ASP A 10 -6.65 18.49 -6.81
C ASP A 10 -8.05 18.48 -7.44
N GLU A 11 -8.94 19.36 -6.99
CA GLU A 11 -10.31 19.48 -7.50
C GLU A 11 -10.38 19.83 -8.99
N ARG A 12 -9.32 20.42 -9.54
CA ARG A 12 -9.20 20.76 -10.95
C ARG A 12 -8.94 19.56 -11.86
N VAL A 13 -8.54 18.43 -11.30
CA VAL A 13 -8.29 17.19 -12.05
C VAL A 13 -9.61 16.51 -12.37
N LYS A 14 -10.04 16.56 -13.62
CA LYS A 14 -11.36 16.07 -14.07
C LYS A 14 -11.60 14.58 -13.83
N ASN A 15 -10.56 13.74 -13.95
CA ASN A 15 -10.65 12.29 -13.74
C ASN A 15 -10.24 11.88 -12.32
N SER A 16 -10.43 12.77 -11.38
CA SER A 16 -10.12 12.56 -9.97
C SER A 16 -10.86 11.38 -9.32
N GLU A 17 -11.80 10.76 -10.03
CA GLU A 17 -12.47 9.54 -9.59
C GLU A 17 -11.51 8.37 -9.34
N ASN A 18 -10.32 8.39 -9.96
CA ASN A 18 -9.27 7.39 -9.73
C ASN A 18 -8.40 7.71 -8.51
N ILE A 19 -8.48 8.93 -8.02
CA ILE A 19 -7.73 9.35 -6.84
C ILE A 19 -8.52 8.91 -5.62
N LEU A 20 -7.82 8.52 -4.63
CA LEU A 20 -8.27 8.19 -3.28
C LEU A 20 -9.32 9.20 -2.77
N HIS A 21 -10.56 9.02 -3.18
CA HIS A 21 -11.69 9.94 -2.95
C HIS A 21 -11.97 10.29 -1.51
N THR A 22 -11.26 9.68 -0.56
CA THR A 22 -11.73 9.62 0.80
C THR A 22 -10.62 9.51 1.82
N GLN A 23 -9.41 9.91 1.48
CA GLN A 23 -8.42 10.10 2.52
C GLN A 23 -8.59 11.50 3.05
N ASP A 24 -9.40 11.58 4.08
CA ASP A 24 -9.46 12.68 4.98
C ASP A 24 -8.06 12.87 5.60
N GLU A 25 -7.57 14.09 5.65
CA GLU A 25 -6.28 14.42 6.28
C GLU A 25 -6.22 13.89 7.72
N GLU A 26 -7.35 13.88 8.42
CA GLU A 26 -7.48 13.31 9.75
C GLU A 26 -7.17 11.81 9.78
N ASN A 27 -7.66 11.03 8.80
CA ASN A 27 -7.41 9.60 8.73
C ASN A 27 -5.92 9.27 8.52
N ILE A 28 -5.22 10.10 7.75
CA ILE A 28 -3.78 9.93 7.53
C ILE A 28 -2.99 10.26 8.80
N SER A 29 -3.44 11.25 9.54
CA SER A 29 -2.84 11.58 10.86
C SER A 29 -2.97 10.41 11.83
N TYR A 30 -4.12 9.72 11.85
CA TYR A 30 -4.27 8.49 12.65
C TYR A 30 -3.35 7.36 12.18
N PHE A 31 -3.21 7.18 10.87
CA PHE A 31 -2.27 6.21 10.32
C PHE A 31 -0.84 6.49 10.77
N VAL A 32 -0.32 7.70 10.57
CA VAL A 32 1.03 8.09 10.99
C VAL A 32 1.20 7.97 12.51
N SER A 33 0.20 8.41 13.29
CA SER A 33 0.22 8.29 14.74
C SER A 33 0.27 6.83 15.20
N SER A 34 -0.44 5.93 14.53
CA SER A 34 -0.41 4.50 14.85
C SER A 34 0.97 3.88 14.60
N ILE A 35 1.69 4.32 13.57
CA ILE A 35 3.09 3.92 13.35
C ILE A 35 3.95 4.38 14.52
N LYS A 36 3.90 5.66 14.89
CA LYS A 36 4.72 6.21 15.97
C LYS A 36 4.45 5.57 17.33
N LYS A 37 3.20 5.22 17.63
CA LYS A 37 2.86 4.54 18.88
C LYS A 37 3.47 3.13 18.97
N ASN A 38 3.59 2.42 17.87
CA ASN A 38 4.13 1.07 17.82
C ASN A 38 5.64 1.03 17.53
N HIS A 39 6.14 2.04 16.83
CA HIS A 39 7.54 2.21 16.43
C HIS A 39 7.98 3.66 16.64
N PRO A 40 8.26 4.09 17.89
CA PRO A 40 8.55 5.49 18.20
C PRO A 40 9.79 6.04 17.47
N ASP A 41 10.79 5.17 17.24
CA ASP A 41 12.03 5.52 16.55
C ASP A 41 11.96 5.36 15.02
N ALA A 42 10.76 5.10 14.46
CA ALA A 42 10.61 4.91 13.04
C ALA A 42 10.91 6.19 12.26
N ASN A 43 11.70 6.06 11.20
CA ASN A 43 11.79 7.08 10.17
C ASN A 43 10.59 6.95 9.22
N ILE A 44 9.67 7.91 9.27
CA ILE A 44 8.43 7.91 8.48
C ILE A 44 8.61 8.80 7.26
N VAL A 45 8.40 8.24 6.08
CA VAL A 45 8.66 8.87 4.77
C VAL A 45 7.36 8.98 3.99
N GLN A 46 7.01 10.20 3.62
CA GLN A 46 5.89 10.51 2.73
C GLN A 46 6.38 10.66 1.29
N CYS A 47 5.81 9.88 0.38
CA CYS A 47 5.97 10.07 -1.08
C CYS A 47 4.73 10.77 -1.62
N THR A 48 4.92 11.87 -2.40
CA THR A 48 3.80 12.72 -2.80
C THR A 48 4.11 13.58 -4.03
N ASP A 49 3.12 14.33 -4.49
CA ASP A 49 3.28 15.38 -5.51
C ASP A 49 3.85 16.68 -4.92
N LEU A 50 4.00 17.69 -5.78
CA LEU A 50 4.56 18.99 -5.39
C LEU A 50 3.61 19.79 -4.46
N ASN A 51 2.31 19.57 -4.55
CA ASN A 51 1.27 20.43 -3.94
C ASN A 51 0.70 19.84 -2.63
N THR A 52 0.83 18.55 -2.43
CA THR A 52 0.32 17.90 -1.22
C THR A 52 1.12 18.32 0.01
N PRO A 53 0.48 18.77 1.09
CA PRO A 53 1.20 19.15 2.30
C PRO A 53 1.89 17.95 2.94
N LYS A 54 2.91 18.26 3.74
CA LYS A 54 3.55 17.27 4.61
C LYS A 54 2.56 16.87 5.71
N VAL A 55 2.38 15.58 5.89
CA VAL A 55 1.59 15.04 7.00
C VAL A 55 2.36 15.17 8.31
N ASP A 56 1.71 15.65 9.35
CA ASP A 56 2.31 15.78 10.67
C ASP A 56 2.83 14.44 11.17
N GLY A 57 4.01 14.51 11.78
CA GLY A 57 4.67 13.30 12.28
C GLY A 57 5.53 12.58 11.26
N THR A 58 5.57 12.97 9.99
CA THR A 58 6.54 12.42 9.04
C THR A 58 7.93 13.05 9.24
N ASN A 59 8.97 12.25 9.07
CA ASN A 59 10.35 12.70 9.17
C ASN A 59 10.86 13.27 7.84
N MET A 60 10.58 12.55 6.75
CA MET A 60 11.05 12.86 5.40
C MET A 60 9.90 12.94 4.42
N ILE A 61 10.03 13.81 3.41
CA ILE A 61 9.09 13.91 2.30
C ILE A 61 9.84 13.85 0.97
N LEU A 62 9.41 12.95 0.09
CA LEU A 62 9.83 12.89 -1.30
C LEU A 62 8.74 13.49 -2.18
N ARG A 63 9.06 14.55 -2.91
CA ARG A 63 8.16 15.23 -3.84
C ARG A 63 8.64 15.11 -5.26
N GLU A 64 7.70 14.82 -6.17
CA GLU A 64 7.95 14.80 -7.60
C GLU A 64 6.76 15.41 -8.36
N ASN A 65 7.03 15.87 -9.56
CA ASN A 65 5.96 16.26 -10.48
C ASN A 65 5.33 15.00 -11.06
N ILE A 66 4.10 14.71 -10.69
CA ILE A 66 3.39 13.49 -11.10
C ILE A 66 2.02 13.83 -11.71
N ASP A 67 1.56 12.95 -12.59
CA ASP A 67 0.21 13.00 -13.13
C ASP A 67 -0.78 12.33 -12.15
N GLN A 68 -1.63 13.14 -11.52
CA GLN A 68 -2.65 12.64 -10.59
C GLN A 68 -3.67 11.67 -11.24
N ASN A 69 -3.77 11.63 -12.58
CA ASN A 69 -4.59 10.64 -13.26
C ASN A 69 -3.95 9.25 -13.34
N LYS A 70 -2.65 9.14 -13.04
CA LYS A 70 -1.87 7.90 -13.11
C LYS A 70 -1.31 7.49 -11.75
N ILE A 71 -2.19 7.40 -10.77
CA ILE A 71 -1.84 7.16 -9.35
C ILE A 71 -0.99 5.90 -9.15
N MET A 72 -1.30 4.79 -9.82
CA MET A 72 -0.53 3.55 -9.65
C MET A 72 0.88 3.68 -10.24
N GLU A 73 1.03 4.36 -11.38
CA GLU A 73 2.33 4.69 -11.96
C GLU A 73 3.11 5.61 -11.03
N ALA A 74 2.49 6.69 -10.56
CA ALA A 74 3.09 7.67 -9.66
C ALA A 74 3.62 7.02 -8.37
N ARG A 75 2.86 6.12 -7.77
CA ARG A 75 3.27 5.40 -6.55
C ARG A 75 4.54 4.58 -6.79
N ILE A 76 4.53 3.72 -7.81
CA ILE A 76 5.69 2.87 -8.12
C ILE A 76 6.91 3.73 -8.52
N PHE A 77 6.68 4.80 -9.31
CA PHE A 77 7.72 5.75 -9.70
C PHE A 77 8.38 6.41 -8.48
N LEU A 78 7.59 6.96 -7.55
CA LEU A 78 8.12 7.59 -6.34
C LEU A 78 8.88 6.60 -5.47
N TYR A 79 8.33 5.38 -5.27
CA TYR A 79 9.04 4.34 -4.53
C TYR A 79 10.36 3.95 -5.20
N SER A 80 10.43 3.99 -6.53
CA SER A 80 11.66 3.69 -7.29
C SER A 80 12.79 4.73 -7.10
N LYS A 81 12.46 5.93 -6.63
CA LYS A 81 13.41 7.01 -6.33
C LYS A 81 14.04 6.88 -4.94
N LEU A 82 13.44 6.08 -4.07
CA LEU A 82 13.96 5.88 -2.73
C LEU A 82 15.16 4.93 -2.76
N ASN A 83 16.19 5.29 -2.02
CA ASN A 83 17.40 4.50 -1.86
C ASN A 83 17.74 4.38 -0.38
N PHE A 84 17.23 3.37 0.28
CA PHE A 84 17.49 3.11 1.69
C PHE A 84 18.41 1.90 1.85
N ASN A 85 19.43 2.04 2.69
CA ASN A 85 20.35 0.95 3.04
C ASN A 85 19.82 0.07 4.19
N THR A 86 18.62 0.34 4.65
CA THR A 86 17.97 -0.36 5.78
C THR A 86 16.60 -0.85 5.37
N THR A 87 16.10 -1.84 6.12
CA THR A 87 14.75 -2.38 5.92
C THR A 87 13.71 -1.27 5.84
N SER A 88 12.85 -1.35 4.83
CA SER A 88 11.80 -0.38 4.59
C SER A 88 10.46 -1.07 4.42
N VAL A 89 9.44 -0.57 5.11
CA VAL A 89 8.06 -1.07 5.09
C VAL A 89 7.21 -0.07 4.33
N PHE A 90 6.64 -0.51 3.22
CA PHE A 90 5.75 0.27 2.36
C PHE A 90 4.31 -0.05 2.70
N LEU A 91 3.50 0.98 2.92
CA LEU A 91 2.14 0.87 3.46
C LEU A 91 1.14 1.71 2.68
N ASP A 92 -0.09 1.22 2.57
CA ASP A 92 -1.23 2.07 2.20
C ASP A 92 -1.68 2.90 3.40
N THR A 93 -2.21 4.09 3.13
CA THR A 93 -2.58 5.06 4.16
C THR A 93 -3.94 4.80 4.82
N ASP A 94 -4.71 3.85 4.30
CA ASP A 94 -5.96 3.38 4.89
C ASP A 94 -5.78 2.16 5.81
N MET A 95 -4.66 2.15 6.53
CA MET A 95 -4.30 1.12 7.50
C MET A 95 -4.08 1.72 8.89
N LEU A 96 -4.26 0.90 9.93
CA LEU A 96 -3.82 1.22 11.29
C LEU A 96 -2.91 0.11 11.81
N LEU A 97 -1.75 0.46 12.34
CA LEU A 97 -0.94 -0.47 13.13
C LEU A 97 -1.65 -0.69 14.47
N VAL A 98 -1.82 -1.94 14.85
CA VAL A 98 -2.45 -2.34 16.12
C VAL A 98 -1.40 -2.75 17.14
N ARG A 99 -0.30 -3.32 16.65
CA ARG A 99 0.84 -3.76 17.46
C ARG A 99 2.15 -3.65 16.69
N LYS A 100 3.25 -3.66 17.41
CA LYS A 100 4.61 -3.57 16.85
C LYS A 100 4.88 -4.71 15.87
N ILE A 101 5.28 -4.35 14.64
CA ILE A 101 5.73 -5.31 13.61
C ILE A 101 7.12 -5.79 13.99
N PRO A 102 7.39 -7.11 14.02
CA PRO A 102 8.70 -7.65 14.38
C PRO A 102 9.71 -7.55 13.21
N ILE A 103 10.07 -6.32 12.81
CA ILE A 103 10.88 -6.04 11.62
C ILE A 103 12.22 -6.76 11.68
N GLU A 104 12.83 -6.81 12.85
CA GLU A 104 14.13 -7.45 13.08
C GLU A 104 14.11 -8.94 12.72
N SER A 105 12.95 -9.58 12.89
CA SER A 105 12.77 -11.00 12.53
C SER A 105 12.71 -11.27 11.03
N PHE A 106 12.62 -10.24 10.20
CA PHE A 106 12.53 -10.37 8.74
C PHE A 106 13.85 -10.11 8.00
N ILE A 107 14.82 -9.44 8.63
CA ILE A 107 16.00 -8.89 7.97
C ILE A 107 16.77 -9.96 7.17
N ASP A 108 17.06 -11.12 7.77
CA ASP A 108 17.91 -12.14 7.16
C ASP A 108 17.14 -13.28 6.47
N LYS A 109 15.81 -13.25 6.50
CA LYS A 109 14.99 -14.35 5.97
C LYS A 109 14.76 -14.27 4.48
N ALA A 110 14.54 -13.08 3.96
CA ALA A 110 14.29 -12.83 2.54
C ALA A 110 14.69 -11.41 2.14
N ASN A 111 14.83 -11.16 0.84
CA ASN A 111 15.06 -9.81 0.32
C ASN A 111 13.78 -8.97 0.36
N ILE A 112 12.65 -9.63 0.05
CA ILE A 112 11.34 -8.98 -0.11
C ILE A 112 10.27 -9.83 0.58
N PHE A 113 9.38 -9.18 1.32
CA PHE A 113 8.18 -9.79 1.87
C PHE A 113 6.94 -9.15 1.22
N LEU A 114 6.09 -10.00 0.68
CA LEU A 114 4.83 -9.61 0.05
C LEU A 114 3.64 -10.22 0.79
N LEU A 115 2.53 -9.49 0.82
CA LEU A 115 1.27 -10.08 1.27
C LEU A 115 0.71 -11.02 0.23
N LYS A 116 0.46 -12.27 0.62
CA LYS A 116 -0.31 -13.20 -0.18
C LYS A 116 -1.79 -12.96 0.07
N ARG A 117 -2.56 -12.79 -1.00
CA ARG A 117 -4.01 -12.61 -0.92
C ARG A 117 -4.65 -13.84 -0.26
N SER A 118 -5.51 -13.61 0.72
CA SER A 118 -6.28 -14.65 1.41
C SER A 118 -7.77 -14.34 1.48
N PHE A 119 -8.15 -13.08 1.33
CA PHE A 119 -9.55 -12.67 1.28
C PHE A 119 -9.99 -12.42 -0.16
N ASN A 120 -11.25 -12.74 -0.45
CA ASN A 120 -11.88 -12.53 -1.76
C ASN A 120 -11.14 -13.22 -2.94
N LEU A 121 -10.63 -14.44 -2.71
CA LEU A 121 -9.85 -15.18 -3.71
C LEU A 121 -10.65 -15.46 -4.99
N GLU A 122 -11.91 -15.84 -4.85
CA GLU A 122 -12.83 -16.17 -5.95
C GLU A 122 -13.51 -14.94 -6.56
N GLY A 123 -13.29 -13.76 -5.99
CA GLY A 123 -13.79 -12.51 -6.53
C GLY A 123 -13.27 -12.27 -7.95
N LYS A 124 -14.12 -11.76 -8.82
CA LYS A 124 -13.71 -11.34 -10.18
C LYS A 124 -13.28 -9.89 -10.16
N PRO A 125 -12.23 -9.51 -10.92
CA PRO A 125 -11.96 -8.10 -11.15
C PRO A 125 -13.17 -7.48 -11.85
N PRO A 126 -13.58 -6.26 -11.50
CA PRO A 126 -14.68 -5.59 -12.18
C PRO A 126 -14.33 -5.35 -13.65
N GLU A 127 -15.29 -5.47 -14.58
CA GLU A 127 -15.08 -5.19 -16.00
C GLU A 127 -14.70 -3.72 -16.24
N ARG A 128 -15.23 -2.84 -15.41
CA ARG A 128 -14.88 -1.42 -15.36
C ARG A 128 -14.63 -1.01 -13.92
N PHE A 129 -13.56 -0.28 -13.70
CA PHE A 129 -13.30 0.34 -12.42
C PHE A 129 -13.02 1.83 -12.65
N ARG A 130 -13.85 2.69 -12.04
CA ARG A 130 -13.70 4.14 -12.11
C ARG A 130 -13.59 4.67 -13.55
N GLY A 131 -14.43 4.18 -14.45
CA GLY A 131 -14.47 4.62 -15.83
C GLY A 131 -13.44 4.01 -16.78
N GLN A 132 -12.46 3.26 -16.25
CA GLN A 132 -11.46 2.58 -17.06
C GLN A 132 -11.89 1.15 -17.39
N TYR A 133 -11.64 0.75 -18.63
CA TYR A 133 -11.93 -0.60 -19.11
C TYR A 133 -10.80 -1.53 -18.71
N TYR A 134 -11.13 -2.64 -18.08
CA TYR A 134 -10.20 -3.75 -17.91
C TYR A 134 -10.33 -4.68 -19.10
N GLU A 135 -9.20 -5.00 -19.72
CA GLU A 135 -9.19 -6.13 -20.63
C GLU A 135 -9.78 -7.34 -19.90
N LYS A 136 -10.82 -7.96 -20.47
CA LYS A 136 -11.39 -9.18 -19.91
C LYS A 136 -10.28 -10.19 -19.75
N HIS A 137 -9.79 -10.33 -18.53
CA HIS A 137 -9.11 -11.56 -18.16
C HIS A 137 -10.19 -12.64 -18.09
N ALA A 138 -10.62 -13.10 -19.28
CA ALA A 138 -11.58 -14.17 -19.42
C ALA A 138 -11.12 -15.30 -18.47
N ASN A 139 -11.97 -15.65 -17.50
CA ASN A 139 -11.77 -16.78 -16.59
C ASN A 139 -10.77 -16.64 -15.42
N GLY A 140 -10.34 -15.43 -15.04
CA GLY A 140 -9.47 -15.26 -13.86
C GLY A 140 -10.20 -14.73 -12.63
N THR A 141 -9.86 -15.24 -11.45
CA THR A 141 -10.27 -14.69 -10.16
C THR A 141 -9.17 -13.76 -9.62
N LEU A 142 -9.51 -12.92 -8.63
CA LEU A 142 -8.54 -12.03 -7.99
C LEU A 142 -7.37 -12.81 -7.39
N GLY A 143 -7.63 -13.99 -6.83
CA GLY A 143 -6.58 -14.86 -6.29
C GLY A 143 -5.62 -15.39 -7.35
N LYS A 144 -6.09 -15.66 -8.56
CA LYS A 144 -5.25 -16.14 -9.68
C LYS A 144 -4.53 -15.01 -10.39
N LEU A 145 -5.22 -13.91 -10.67
CA LEU A 145 -4.66 -12.81 -11.45
C LEU A 145 -3.75 -11.90 -10.62
N TYR A 146 -4.10 -11.70 -9.35
CA TYR A 146 -3.43 -10.77 -8.43
C TYR A 146 -3.19 -11.42 -7.07
N PRO A 147 -2.35 -12.47 -7.00
CA PRO A 147 -2.10 -13.24 -5.78
C PRO A 147 -1.39 -12.44 -4.70
N TYR A 148 -0.74 -11.34 -5.07
CA TYR A 148 0.00 -10.48 -4.14
C TYR A 148 -0.65 -9.10 -4.04
N ILE A 149 -0.66 -8.53 -2.83
CA ILE A 149 -1.31 -7.26 -2.53
C ILE A 149 -0.26 -6.20 -2.22
N GLY A 150 -0.36 -5.04 -2.88
CA GLY A 150 0.61 -3.94 -2.75
C GLY A 150 0.42 -3.02 -1.54
N CYS A 151 -0.55 -3.29 -0.65
CA CYS A 151 -0.81 -2.42 0.49
C CYS A 151 0.20 -2.54 1.64
N PHE A 152 0.98 -3.62 1.66
CA PHE A 152 2.05 -3.86 2.62
C PHE A 152 3.17 -4.64 1.96
N VAL A 153 4.36 -4.05 1.92
CA VAL A 153 5.57 -4.65 1.34
C VAL A 153 6.76 -4.34 2.23
N ILE A 154 7.57 -5.35 2.61
CA ILE A 154 8.86 -5.12 3.27
C ILE A 154 9.97 -5.34 2.26
N VAL A 155 10.90 -4.38 2.19
CA VAL A 155 12.05 -4.39 1.29
C VAL A 155 13.33 -4.33 2.10
N ASN A 156 14.15 -5.39 2.01
CA ASN A 156 15.47 -5.47 2.62
C ASN A 156 16.60 -5.25 1.59
N LYS A 157 16.28 -5.21 0.31
CA LYS A 157 17.24 -5.04 -0.78
C LYS A 157 16.88 -3.86 -1.66
N ASN A 158 17.83 -2.97 -1.88
CA ASN A 158 17.69 -1.85 -2.81
C ASN A 158 17.35 -2.32 -4.23
N ASN A 159 16.83 -1.43 -5.04
CA ASN A 159 16.41 -1.63 -6.43
C ASN A 159 15.08 -2.34 -6.66
N PHE A 160 14.46 -2.97 -5.66
CA PHE A 160 13.19 -3.67 -5.86
C PHE A 160 12.14 -2.79 -6.56
N TRP A 161 11.86 -1.60 -6.04
CA TRP A 161 10.89 -0.70 -6.65
C TRP A 161 11.34 -0.12 -7.99
N LYS A 162 12.65 0.01 -8.21
CA LYS A 162 13.21 0.41 -9.51
C LYS A 162 12.94 -0.66 -10.56
N ASP A 163 13.11 -1.92 -10.20
CA ASP A 163 12.81 -3.05 -11.09
C ASP A 163 11.29 -3.18 -11.33
N CYS A 164 10.48 -3.01 -10.29
CA CYS A 164 9.03 -2.91 -10.42
C CYS A 164 8.62 -1.79 -11.41
N TYR A 165 9.22 -0.61 -11.31
CA TYR A 165 8.94 0.51 -12.22
C TYR A 165 9.38 0.20 -13.66
N ASN A 166 10.52 -0.47 -13.85
CA ASN A 166 11.00 -0.90 -15.15
C ASN A 166 10.06 -1.91 -15.83
N ILE A 167 9.45 -2.82 -15.06
CA ILE A 167 8.41 -3.72 -15.55
C ILE A 167 7.16 -2.90 -15.91
N TYR A 168 6.67 -2.05 -15.01
CA TYR A 168 5.46 -1.26 -15.19
C TYR A 168 5.50 -0.37 -16.44
N LYS A 169 6.65 0.24 -16.73
CA LYS A 169 6.81 1.08 -17.93
C LYS A 169 6.56 0.34 -19.23
N LYS A 170 6.78 -0.96 -19.27
CA LYS A 170 6.59 -1.80 -20.47
C LYS A 170 5.12 -2.16 -20.71
N TYR A 171 4.24 -1.94 -19.73
CA TYR A 171 2.83 -2.24 -19.88
C TYR A 171 2.18 -1.32 -20.91
N ASN A 172 1.24 -1.86 -21.68
CA ASN A 172 0.31 -1.05 -22.44
C ASN A 172 -0.67 -0.32 -21.51
N ASN A 173 -1.42 0.64 -22.04
CA ASN A 173 -2.32 1.46 -21.22
C ASN A 173 -3.41 0.64 -20.51
N ASN A 174 -3.80 -0.54 -21.03
CA ASN A 174 -4.80 -1.39 -20.41
C ASN A 174 -4.38 -1.98 -19.07
N TYR A 175 -3.06 -2.05 -18.81
CA TYR A 175 -2.50 -2.55 -17.54
C TYR A 175 -1.98 -1.45 -16.62
N LYS A 176 -2.00 -0.19 -17.06
CA LYS A 176 -1.54 0.97 -16.26
C LYS A 176 -2.68 1.58 -15.42
N PHE A 177 -3.35 0.77 -14.63
CA PHE A 177 -4.49 1.17 -13.81
C PHE A 177 -4.49 0.48 -12.44
N TRP A 178 -5.63 0.45 -11.76
CA TRP A 178 -5.81 0.10 -10.35
C TRP A 178 -5.09 -1.18 -9.87
N PHE A 179 -5.03 -2.25 -10.66
CA PHE A 179 -4.31 -3.48 -10.32
C PHE A 179 -2.91 -3.57 -10.96
N GLY A 180 -2.44 -2.53 -11.62
CA GLY A 180 -1.16 -2.56 -12.33
C GLY A 180 0.03 -2.81 -11.42
N ASP A 181 0.00 -2.28 -10.21
CA ASP A 181 0.99 -2.54 -9.16
C ASP A 181 1.00 -4.01 -8.73
N GLN A 182 -0.18 -4.64 -8.55
CA GLN A 182 -0.29 -6.04 -8.16
C GLN A 182 0.14 -6.98 -9.29
N LYS A 183 -0.10 -6.59 -10.55
CA LYS A 183 0.42 -7.30 -11.73
C LYS A 183 1.95 -7.28 -11.74
N VAL A 184 2.55 -6.12 -11.50
CA VAL A 184 4.02 -5.99 -11.37
C VAL A 184 4.57 -6.91 -10.27
N LEU A 185 3.92 -6.96 -9.10
CA LEU A 185 4.34 -7.84 -8.01
C LEU A 185 4.30 -9.31 -8.43
N SER A 186 3.30 -9.72 -9.21
CA SER A 186 3.22 -11.09 -9.74
C SER A 186 4.34 -11.40 -10.73
N GLU A 187 4.65 -10.47 -11.62
CA GLU A 187 5.70 -10.66 -12.63
C GLU A 187 7.10 -10.68 -12.00
N ILE A 188 7.39 -9.80 -11.05
CA ILE A 188 8.70 -9.76 -10.41
C ILE A 188 8.96 -10.98 -9.52
N VAL A 189 7.91 -11.54 -8.91
CA VAL A 189 8.03 -12.82 -8.19
C VAL A 189 8.42 -13.94 -9.15
N SER A 190 7.82 -13.98 -10.35
CA SER A 190 8.11 -14.97 -11.37
C SER A 190 9.49 -14.83 -12.02
N SER A 191 10.15 -13.67 -11.86
CA SER A 191 11.47 -13.43 -12.44
C SER A 191 12.62 -14.04 -11.64
N GLU A 192 12.36 -14.55 -10.44
CA GLU A 192 13.35 -15.13 -9.51
C GLU A 192 14.55 -14.21 -9.15
N SER A 193 14.40 -12.91 -9.42
CA SER A 193 15.47 -11.92 -9.21
C SER A 193 15.73 -11.63 -7.72
N TYR A 194 14.82 -12.03 -6.85
CA TYR A 194 14.84 -11.77 -5.41
C TYR A 194 14.48 -13.04 -4.63
N LYS A 195 15.00 -13.15 -3.41
CA LYS A 195 14.52 -14.13 -2.43
C LYS A 195 13.25 -13.54 -1.78
N PHE A 196 12.10 -14.11 -2.13
CA PHE A 196 10.81 -13.72 -1.57
C PHE A 196 10.41 -14.55 -0.37
N ALA A 197 9.66 -13.92 0.55
CA ALA A 197 8.84 -14.58 1.55
C ALA A 197 7.44 -13.98 1.54
N PHE A 198 6.46 -14.77 1.95
CA PHE A 198 5.06 -14.38 1.88
C PHE A 198 4.47 -14.27 3.27
N LEU A 199 3.73 -13.20 3.50
CA LEU A 199 3.04 -12.88 4.73
C LEU A 199 1.53 -13.08 4.55
N ASN A 200 0.85 -13.40 5.64
CA ASN A 200 -0.60 -13.59 5.63
C ASN A 200 -1.34 -12.26 5.66
N GLU A 201 -2.31 -12.10 4.77
CA GLU A 201 -3.17 -10.91 4.74
C GLU A 201 -3.94 -10.75 6.06
N SER A 202 -4.35 -11.85 6.70
CA SER A 202 -5.03 -11.84 8.01
C SER A 202 -4.21 -11.24 9.15
N ASP A 203 -2.88 -11.30 9.07
CA ASP A 203 -2.01 -10.74 10.11
C ASP A 203 -1.56 -9.31 9.79
N PHE A 204 -1.33 -8.99 8.50
CA PHE A 204 -0.67 -7.75 8.07
C PHE A 204 -1.54 -6.79 7.24
N ALA A 205 -2.77 -7.18 6.91
CA ALA A 205 -3.75 -6.32 6.26
C ALA A 205 -5.18 -6.81 6.52
N CYS A 206 -5.47 -7.19 7.76
CA CYS A 206 -6.74 -7.76 8.16
C CYS A 206 -7.89 -6.77 7.92
N PRO A 207 -8.94 -7.12 7.17
CA PRO A 207 -10.11 -6.26 7.08
C PRO A 207 -10.82 -6.15 8.44
N PRO A 208 -11.45 -5.01 8.77
CA PRO A 208 -12.10 -4.80 10.07
C PRO A 208 -13.12 -5.87 10.46
N ALA A 209 -13.83 -6.43 9.47
CA ALA A 209 -14.83 -7.46 9.69
C ALA A 209 -14.25 -8.81 10.16
N TYR A 210 -12.94 -9.03 10.05
CA TYR A 210 -12.27 -10.28 10.39
C TYR A 210 -11.31 -10.14 11.57
N THR A 211 -11.34 -9.01 12.28
CA THR A 211 -10.53 -8.83 13.48
C THR A 211 -11.02 -9.75 14.60
N ILE A 212 -10.11 -10.55 15.14
CA ILE A 212 -10.40 -11.51 16.21
C ILE A 212 -9.81 -10.98 17.52
N GLU A 213 -10.60 -10.87 18.57
CA GLU A 213 -10.19 -10.33 19.88
C GLU A 213 -9.01 -11.08 20.52
N LYS A 214 -8.94 -12.41 20.34
CA LYS A 214 -7.92 -13.25 20.97
C LYS A 214 -6.52 -13.10 20.37
N LYS A 215 -6.41 -12.76 19.10
CA LYS A 215 -5.13 -12.54 18.42
C LYS A 215 -5.27 -11.36 17.46
N PRO A 216 -5.08 -10.12 17.94
CA PRO A 216 -5.19 -8.96 17.06
C PRO A 216 -4.14 -9.03 15.96
N PRO A 217 -4.47 -8.59 14.72
CA PRO A 217 -3.51 -8.51 13.63
C PRO A 217 -2.41 -7.48 13.94
N TYR A 218 -1.35 -7.44 13.16
CA TYR A 218 -0.38 -6.33 13.20
C TYR A 218 -0.99 -5.05 12.63
N LEU A 219 -1.75 -5.18 11.52
CA LEU A 219 -2.41 -4.07 10.84
C LEU A 219 -3.85 -4.41 10.49
N ILE A 220 -4.71 -3.41 10.63
CA ILE A 220 -6.08 -3.42 10.10
C ILE A 220 -6.08 -2.57 8.83
N HIS A 221 -6.67 -3.10 7.74
CA HIS A 221 -6.78 -2.44 6.45
C HIS A 221 -8.22 -2.06 6.14
N PHE A 222 -8.51 -0.77 6.12
CA PHE A 222 -9.85 -0.20 5.91
C PHE A 222 -10.16 -0.02 4.42
N LYS A 223 -10.04 -1.11 3.67
CA LYS A 223 -10.22 -1.11 2.22
C LYS A 223 -11.64 -0.77 1.81
N GLY A 224 -11.77 0.25 0.96
CA GLY A 224 -13.06 0.69 0.40
C GLY A 224 -13.71 1.84 1.20
N LYS A 225 -14.60 2.57 0.51
CA LYS A 225 -15.19 3.81 1.03
C LYS A 225 -15.89 3.64 2.39
N ASN A 226 -16.64 2.57 2.54
CA ASN A 226 -17.43 2.34 3.76
C ASN A 226 -16.57 2.08 5.00
N TYR A 227 -15.42 1.44 4.85
CA TYR A 227 -14.56 1.12 5.99
C TYR A 227 -13.66 2.29 6.41
N LYS A 228 -13.28 3.18 5.48
CA LYS A 228 -12.43 4.32 5.80
C LYS A 228 -13.05 5.28 6.83
N SER A 229 -14.37 5.40 6.84
CA SER A 229 -15.08 6.21 7.85
C SER A 229 -14.93 5.67 9.28
N PHE A 230 -14.49 4.42 9.45
CA PHE A 230 -14.30 3.81 10.77
C PHE A 230 -12.88 3.96 11.33
N ILE A 231 -11.90 4.45 10.53
CA ILE A 231 -10.51 4.59 10.97
C ILE A 231 -10.41 5.35 12.29
N LYS A 232 -11.06 6.51 12.40
CA LYS A 232 -11.12 7.32 13.62
C LYS A 232 -11.62 6.53 14.81
N LYS A 233 -12.77 5.86 14.66
CA LYS A 233 -13.38 5.05 15.72
C LYS A 233 -12.46 3.94 16.21
N TYR A 234 -11.85 3.20 15.27
CA TYR A 234 -10.90 2.13 15.58
C TYR A 234 -9.64 2.67 16.25
N TYR A 235 -9.11 3.80 15.77
CA TYR A 235 -7.95 4.43 16.38
C TYR A 235 -8.21 4.79 17.85
N HIS A 236 -9.33 5.43 18.15
CA HIS A 236 -9.70 5.77 19.53
C HIS A 236 -9.99 4.54 20.38
N HIS A 237 -10.58 3.49 19.83
CA HIS A 237 -10.77 2.23 20.53
C HIS A 237 -9.44 1.56 20.92
N ILE A 238 -8.46 1.58 20.01
CA ILE A 238 -7.15 0.94 20.25
C ILE A 238 -6.26 1.80 21.17
N TYR A 239 -6.31 3.12 21.03
CA TYR A 239 -5.34 4.03 21.64
C TYR A 239 -5.93 5.09 22.57
N GLY A 240 -7.24 5.27 22.61
CA GLY A 240 -7.89 6.36 23.34
C GLY A 240 -8.04 6.18 24.85
N ASN A 241 -7.86 4.97 25.36
CA ASN A 241 -8.02 4.63 26.78
C ASN A 241 -6.68 4.41 27.53
N LYS A 242 -5.60 5.01 27.03
CA LYS A 242 -4.29 4.93 27.71
C LYS A 242 -3.82 6.29 28.18
#